data_dda52535b5d2f23eb070d971fe7f72bf
#
_entry.id   dda52535b5d2f23eb070d971fe7f72bf
#
_cell.length_a   1.000
_cell.length_b   1.000
_cell.length_c   1.000
_cell.angle_alpha   90.00
_cell.angle_beta   90.00
_cell.angle_gamma   90.00
#
_symmetry.space_group_name_H-M   'P 1'
#
loop_
_entity.id
_entity.type
_entity.pdbx_description
1 polymer ?
#
loop_
_entity_poly.entity_id
_entity_poly.type
_entity_poly.pdbx_seq_one_letter_code
_entity_poly.pdbx_strand_id
1 'polypeptide(L)' 'MNSGELGKRIKEARLAKKMTQSELVGTFITRNMLSRIESGNACPSVKTLEYLAG' A
#
# COMPACT_ATOMS: atom_id res chain seq x y z
N MET A 1 11.18 6.75 8.85
CA MET A 1 10.79 5.55 8.07
C MET A 1 10.95 5.86 6.60
N ASN A 2 11.67 5.03 5.86
CA ASN A 2 11.87 5.26 4.42
C ASN A 2 10.74 4.59 3.61
N SER A 3 10.70 4.87 2.30
CA SER A 3 9.64 4.35 1.43
C SER A 3 9.62 2.82 1.37
N GLY A 4 10.79 2.20 1.38
CA GLY A 4 10.86 0.74 1.35
C GLY A 4 10.31 0.11 2.61
N GLU A 5 10.62 0.68 3.76
CA GLU A 5 10.10 0.20 5.04
C GLU A 5 8.60 0.41 5.16
N LEU A 6 8.12 1.57 4.73
CA LEU A 6 6.70 1.87 4.73
C LEU A 6 5.93 0.92 3.82
N GLY A 7 6.44 0.69 2.62
CA GLY A 7 5.83 -0.25 1.67
C GLY A 7 5.77 -1.67 2.22
N LYS A 8 6.84 -2.10 2.87
CA LYS A 8 6.88 -3.42 3.50
C LYS A 8 5.80 -3.56 4.57
N ARG A 9 5.61 -2.54 5.40
CA ARG A 9 4.59 -2.56 6.44
C ARG A 9 3.18 -2.61 5.86
N ILE A 10 2.95 -1.86 4.79
CA ILE A 10 1.67 -1.89 4.08
C ILE A 10 1.40 -3.30 3.54
N LYS A 11 2.39 -3.89 2.90
CA LYS A 11 2.28 -5.25 2.36
C LYS A 11 2.00 -6.27 3.48
N GLU A 12 2.73 -6.19 4.58
CA GLU A 12 2.53 -7.10 5.69
C GLU A 12 1.13 -6.97 6.30
N ALA A 13 0.64 -5.75 6.45
CA ALA A 13 -0.72 -5.52 6.95
C ALA A 13 -1.76 -6.10 6.00
N ARG A 14 -1.56 -5.91 4.69
CA ARG A 14 -2.46 -6.46 3.68
C ARG A 14 -2.51 -7.98 3.75
N LEU A 15 -1.35 -8.61 3.81
CA LEU A 15 -1.27 -10.08 3.87
C LEU A 15 -1.85 -10.62 5.17
N ALA A 16 -1.69 -9.90 6.27
CA ALA A 16 -2.29 -10.29 7.55
C ALA A 16 -3.81 -10.31 7.49
N LYS A 17 -4.39 -9.44 6.64
CA LYS A 17 -5.84 -9.40 6.41
C LYS A 17 -6.27 -10.35 5.28
N LYS A 18 -5.33 -11.08 4.69
CA LYS A 18 -5.57 -12.00 3.58
C LYS A 18 -6.21 -11.31 2.38
N MET A 19 -5.78 -10.08 2.11
CA MET A 19 -6.30 -9.28 1.00
C MET A 19 -5.35 -9.30 -0.19
N THR A 20 -5.91 -9.29 -1.40
CA THR A 20 -5.12 -9.04 -2.61
C THR A 20 -4.85 -7.55 -2.75
N GLN A 21 -3.89 -7.20 -3.62
CA GLN A 21 -3.64 -5.78 -3.92
C GLN A 21 -4.90 -5.12 -4.48
N SER A 22 -5.61 -5.81 -5.37
CA SER A 22 -6.85 -5.27 -5.95
C SER A 22 -7.92 -5.00 -4.90
N GLU A 23 -8.06 -5.90 -3.93
CA GLU A 23 -9.02 -5.71 -2.84
C GLU A 23 -8.67 -4.52 -1.97
N LEU A 24 -7.39 -4.33 -1.67
CA LEU A 24 -6.98 -3.22 -0.81
C LEU A 24 -7.18 -1.88 -1.47
N VAL A 25 -6.84 -1.75 -2.75
CA VAL A 25 -6.90 -0.45 -3.42
C VAL A 25 -8.31 0.00 -3.76
N GLY A 26 -9.23 -0.96 -3.98
CA GLY A 26 -10.60 -0.61 -4.38
C GLY A 26 -10.58 0.29 -5.62
N THR A 27 -11.19 1.47 -5.49
CA THR A 27 -11.21 2.49 -6.56
C THR A 27 -10.35 3.71 -6.23
N PHE A 28 -9.65 3.70 -5.09
CA PHE A 28 -8.93 4.88 -4.62
C PHE A 28 -7.61 5.09 -5.37
N ILE A 29 -6.85 4.03 -5.57
CA ILE A 29 -5.61 4.06 -6.36
C ILE A 29 -5.57 2.81 -7.24
N THR A 30 -4.61 2.75 -8.17
CA THR A 30 -4.46 1.58 -9.02
C THR A 30 -3.63 0.51 -8.32
N ARG A 31 -3.85 -0.75 -8.72
CA ARG A 31 -3.04 -1.86 -8.25
C ARG A 31 -1.56 -1.63 -8.57
N ASN A 32 -1.29 -1.06 -9.75
CA ASN A 32 0.07 -0.73 -10.17
C ASN A 32 0.75 0.22 -9.16
N MET A 33 0.02 1.24 -8.72
CA MET A 33 0.53 2.19 -7.74
C MET A 33 0.82 1.49 -6.41
N LEU A 34 -0.09 0.64 -5.95
CA LEU A 34 0.12 -0.11 -4.72
C LEU A 34 1.35 -1.02 -4.82
N SER A 35 1.52 -1.69 -5.96
CA SER A 35 2.68 -2.53 -6.18
C SER A 35 3.98 -1.75 -6.06
N ARG A 36 4.02 -0.54 -6.62
CA ARG A 36 5.20 0.34 -6.52
C ARG A 36 5.43 0.81 -5.09
N ILE A 37 4.37 1.11 -4.36
CA ILE A 37 4.46 1.50 -2.95
C ILE A 37 5.02 0.34 -2.12
N GLU A 38 4.51 -0.86 -2.32
CA GLU A 38 4.94 -2.04 -1.58
C GLU A 38 6.40 -2.41 -1.87
N SER A 39 6.87 -2.13 -3.08
CA SER A 39 8.27 -2.41 -3.45
C SER A 39 9.24 -1.29 -3.08
N GLY A 40 8.72 -0.16 -2.57
CA GLY A 40 9.54 0.99 -2.21
C GLY A 40 9.85 1.92 -3.36
N ASN A 41 9.25 1.72 -4.53
CA ASN A 41 9.49 2.54 -5.71
C ASN A 41 8.59 3.76 -5.81
N ALA A 42 7.62 3.89 -4.91
CA ALA A 42 6.74 5.05 -4.84
C ALA A 42 6.41 5.32 -3.38
N CYS A 43 6.17 6.59 -3.06
CA CYS A 43 5.80 7.00 -1.72
C CYS A 43 4.34 7.45 -1.74
N PRO A 44 3.46 6.90 -0.88
CA PRO A 44 2.06 7.30 -0.88
C PRO A 44 1.91 8.71 -0.33
N SER A 45 0.89 9.44 -0.82
CA SER A 45 0.50 10.71 -0.22
C SER A 45 -0.14 10.45 1.15
N VAL A 46 -0.33 11.53 1.93
CA VAL A 46 -0.96 11.41 3.24
C VAL A 46 -2.35 10.78 3.12
N LYS A 47 -3.14 11.23 2.16
CA LYS A 47 -4.49 10.68 1.94
C LYS A 47 -4.45 9.20 1.57
N THR A 48 -3.52 8.82 0.69
CA THR A 48 -3.36 7.43 0.30
C THR A 48 -2.94 6.57 1.49
N LEU A 49 -2.01 7.08 2.29
CA LEU A 49 -1.54 6.38 3.48
C LEU A 49 -2.67 6.17 4.48
N GLU A 50 -3.48 7.18 4.71
CA GLU A 50 -4.64 7.08 5.60
C GLU A 50 -5.62 6.02 5.10
N TYR A 51 -5.88 5.99 3.80
CA TYR A 51 -6.75 4.98 3.20
C TYR A 51 -6.20 3.57 3.41
N LEU A 52 -4.90 3.37 3.14
CA LEU A 52 -4.27 2.06 3.24
C LEU A 52 -4.14 1.59 4.69
N ALA A 53 -3.97 2.51 5.62
CA ALA A 53 -3.81 2.19 7.03
C ALA A 53 -5.16 1.96 7.73
N GLY A 54 -6.21 2.54 7.18
CA GLY A 54 -7.55 2.46 7.77
C GLY A 54 -8.27 1.19 7.51
#